data_dadc6cb7203777ae2b27ba15a938b716
#
_entry.id   dadc6cb7203777ae2b27ba15a938b716
#
_cell.length_a   1.000
_cell.length_b   1.000
_cell.length_c   1.000
_cell.angle_alpha   90.00
_cell.angle_beta   90.00
_cell.angle_gamma   90.00
#
_symmetry.space_group_name_H-M   'P 1'
#
loop_
_entity.id
_entity.type
_entity.pdbx_description
1 polymer ?
#
loop_
_entity_poly.entity_id
_entity_poly.type
_entity_poly.pdbx_seq_one_letter_code
_entity_poly.pdbx_strand_id
1 'polypeptide(L)'
;MIASIKEALGVYKRNFWRVLLIGLTIILPIQLIYTIVVNFVSLPFAFFNIPLWSNLFQGIFMIMSLFLILIPLISLVVQETRTQKVNTGKIYVDMLRYSFFLYLISIPVSILTTIGFFLLIIPGLVLLILSMGMPFVKVTEDDSVKGVLKKSIAFGKEHFMNICGLLLLFAAVDFLASFLLTYLAIGLTGLMAITNWALMILNMFLLPVFVFTVAKLYLDWNGEADLVHEEAYFQQLKQYQ
;
A
#
# COMPACT_ATOMS: atom_id res chain seq x y z
N MET A 1 -14.30 0.48 10.71
CA MET A 1 -13.78 -0.46 9.71
C MET A 1 -14.73 -0.68 8.52
N ILE A 2 -15.96 -1.18 8.68
CA ILE A 2 -16.89 -1.41 7.54
C ILE A 2 -17.23 -0.10 6.81
N ALA A 3 -17.48 0.98 7.54
CA ALA A 3 -17.72 2.31 6.96
C ALA A 3 -16.53 2.77 6.10
N SER A 4 -15.32 2.69 6.61
CA SER A 4 -14.09 3.07 5.89
C SER A 4 -13.87 2.23 4.62
N ILE A 5 -14.20 0.92 4.63
CA ILE A 5 -14.16 0.07 3.43
C ILE A 5 -15.20 0.54 2.39
N LYS A 6 -16.43 0.87 2.83
CA LYS A 6 -17.48 1.35 1.92
C LYS A 6 -17.08 2.69 1.27
N GLU A 7 -16.51 3.60 2.04
CA GLU A 7 -15.97 4.87 1.52
C GLU A 7 -14.82 4.65 0.55
N ALA A 8 -13.87 3.78 0.88
CA ALA A 8 -12.76 3.40 0.01
C ALA A 8 -13.24 2.83 -1.33
N LEU A 9 -14.26 1.96 -1.31
CA LEU A 9 -14.89 1.46 -2.53
C LEU A 9 -15.60 2.59 -3.31
N GLY A 10 -16.15 3.58 -2.63
CA GLY A 10 -16.70 4.78 -3.27
C GLY A 10 -15.63 5.57 -4.02
N VAL A 11 -14.50 5.85 -3.36
CA VAL A 11 -13.31 6.51 -3.98
C VAL A 11 -12.83 5.70 -5.18
N TYR A 12 -12.70 4.39 -5.02
CA TYR A 12 -12.28 3.48 -6.09
C TYR A 12 -13.18 3.57 -7.32
N LYS A 13 -14.49 3.49 -7.14
CA LYS A 13 -15.48 3.57 -8.24
C LYS A 13 -15.43 4.91 -8.96
N ARG A 14 -15.37 6.03 -8.23
CA ARG A 14 -15.30 7.37 -8.82
C ARG A 14 -14.01 7.61 -9.62
N ASN A 15 -12.91 6.97 -9.20
CA ASN A 15 -11.58 7.16 -9.81
C ASN A 15 -11.08 5.92 -10.56
N PHE A 16 -11.95 5.00 -10.95
CA PHE A 16 -11.58 3.70 -11.53
C PHE A 16 -10.53 3.83 -12.66
N TRP A 17 -10.74 4.72 -13.63
CA TRP A 17 -9.82 4.92 -14.74
C TRP A 17 -8.45 5.46 -14.31
N ARG A 18 -8.41 6.31 -13.28
CA ARG A 18 -7.15 6.80 -12.70
C ARG A 18 -6.41 5.71 -11.95
N VAL A 19 -7.14 4.90 -11.18
CA VAL A 19 -6.57 3.73 -10.49
C VAL A 19 -6.02 2.73 -11.50
N LEU A 20 -6.74 2.45 -12.58
CA LEU A 20 -6.27 1.59 -13.65
C LEU A 20 -4.99 2.14 -14.31
N LEU A 21 -4.95 3.45 -14.59
CA LEU A 21 -3.78 4.11 -15.16
C LEU A 21 -2.57 4.03 -14.21
N ILE A 22 -2.74 4.32 -12.91
CA ILE A 22 -1.71 4.16 -11.88
C ILE A 22 -1.28 2.69 -11.80
N GLY A 23 -2.23 1.77 -11.85
CA GLY A 23 -1.98 0.34 -11.86
C GLY A 23 -1.03 -0.08 -12.98
N LEU A 24 -1.34 0.33 -14.21
CA LEU A 24 -0.57 -0.02 -15.40
C LEU A 24 0.79 0.70 -15.47
N THR A 25 0.87 1.96 -15.04
CA THR A 25 2.08 2.79 -15.23
C THR A 25 3.02 2.80 -14.03
N ILE A 26 2.55 2.48 -12.83
CA ILE A 26 3.36 2.50 -11.60
C ILE A 26 3.35 1.14 -10.90
N ILE A 27 2.17 0.60 -10.55
CA ILE A 27 2.09 -0.62 -9.73
C ILE A 27 2.69 -1.80 -10.48
N LEU A 28 2.25 -2.03 -11.70
CA LEU A 28 2.70 -3.16 -12.51
C LEU A 28 4.20 -3.09 -12.86
N PRO A 29 4.77 -1.95 -13.30
CA PRO A 29 6.23 -1.81 -13.47
C PRO A 29 7.03 -2.03 -12.19
N ILE A 30 6.58 -1.54 -11.03
CA ILE A 30 7.27 -1.79 -9.76
C ILE A 30 7.25 -3.29 -9.42
N GLN A 31 6.12 -3.98 -9.60
CA GLN A 31 6.02 -5.43 -9.38
C GLN A 31 6.92 -6.22 -10.33
N LEU A 32 7.04 -5.79 -11.59
CA LEU A 32 7.97 -6.41 -12.56
C LEU A 32 9.42 -6.21 -12.14
N ILE A 33 9.81 -4.99 -11.80
CA ILE A 33 11.17 -4.68 -11.30
C ILE A 33 11.45 -5.50 -10.05
N TYR A 34 10.52 -5.53 -9.09
CA TYR A 34 10.62 -6.37 -7.90
C TYR A 34 10.89 -7.83 -8.26
N THR A 35 10.10 -8.42 -9.16
CA THR A 35 10.24 -9.81 -9.57
C THR A 35 11.60 -10.08 -10.21
N ILE A 36 12.08 -9.19 -11.09
CA ILE A 36 13.39 -9.31 -11.73
C ILE A 36 14.51 -9.23 -10.70
N VAL A 37 14.48 -8.21 -9.81
CA VAL A 37 15.50 -8.00 -8.80
C VAL A 37 15.56 -9.16 -7.82
N VAL A 38 14.41 -9.61 -7.31
CA VAL A 38 14.34 -10.72 -6.37
C VAL A 38 14.85 -12.02 -6.99
N ASN A 39 14.45 -12.33 -8.23
CA ASN A 39 14.95 -13.51 -8.92
C ASN A 39 16.45 -13.45 -9.13
N PHE A 40 16.99 -12.29 -9.55
CA PHE A 40 18.42 -12.09 -9.75
C PHE A 40 19.22 -12.25 -8.45
N VAL A 41 18.79 -11.60 -7.37
CA VAL A 41 19.45 -11.68 -6.06
C VAL A 41 19.32 -13.07 -5.43
N SER A 42 18.22 -13.78 -5.68
CA SER A 42 17.97 -15.12 -5.14
C SER A 42 18.76 -16.24 -5.87
N LEU A 43 19.20 -16.01 -7.10
CA LEU A 43 19.91 -16.98 -7.93
C LEU A 43 21.15 -17.61 -7.24
N PRO A 44 22.10 -16.85 -6.66
CA PRO A 44 23.25 -17.44 -5.97
C PRO A 44 22.83 -18.33 -4.79
N PHE A 45 21.84 -17.91 -4.02
CA PHE A 45 21.38 -18.66 -2.85
C PHE A 45 20.64 -19.95 -3.24
N ALA A 46 19.92 -19.94 -4.36
CA ALA A 46 19.33 -21.15 -4.92
C ALA A 46 20.41 -22.12 -5.40
N PHE A 47 21.45 -21.61 -6.07
CA PHE A 47 22.57 -22.42 -6.55
C PHE A 47 23.34 -23.10 -5.39
N PHE A 48 23.55 -22.40 -4.28
CA PHE A 48 24.22 -22.96 -3.09
C PHE A 48 23.25 -23.71 -2.14
N ASN A 49 21.97 -23.83 -2.52
CA ASN A 49 20.93 -24.48 -1.71
C ASN A 49 20.75 -23.86 -0.32
N ILE A 50 20.76 -22.51 -0.26
CA ILE A 50 20.57 -21.72 0.98
C ILE A 50 19.27 -20.90 0.89
N PRO A 51 18.09 -21.55 0.98
CA PRO A 51 16.80 -20.89 0.72
C PRO A 51 16.46 -19.78 1.74
N LEU A 52 17.02 -19.84 2.96
CA LEU A 52 16.78 -18.85 4.02
C LEU A 52 17.11 -17.43 3.55
N TRP A 53 18.27 -17.24 2.94
CA TRP A 53 18.71 -15.93 2.46
C TRP A 53 17.85 -15.44 1.29
N SER A 54 17.48 -16.33 0.38
CA SER A 54 16.56 -16.00 -0.71
C SER A 54 15.22 -15.46 -0.17
N ASN A 55 14.63 -16.13 0.82
CA ASN A 55 13.37 -15.71 1.42
C ASN A 55 13.50 -14.39 2.21
N LEU A 56 14.63 -14.16 2.90
CA LEU A 56 14.91 -12.88 3.57
C LEU A 56 14.95 -11.72 2.59
N PHE A 57 15.71 -11.85 1.49
CA PHE A 57 15.79 -10.81 0.46
C PHE A 57 14.42 -10.58 -0.20
N GLN A 58 13.66 -11.63 -0.47
CA GLN A 58 12.31 -11.53 -1.00
C GLN A 58 11.40 -10.70 -0.08
N GLY A 59 11.40 -10.97 1.23
CA GLY A 59 10.63 -10.21 2.21
C GLY A 59 11.03 -8.74 2.28
N ILE A 60 12.35 -8.46 2.30
CA ILE A 60 12.89 -7.09 2.34
C ILE A 60 12.43 -6.30 1.11
N PHE A 61 12.67 -6.82 -0.09
CA PHE A 61 12.29 -6.13 -1.33
C PHE A 61 10.77 -6.01 -1.50
N MET A 62 9.99 -6.97 -0.99
CA MET A 62 8.53 -6.90 -0.99
C MET A 62 8.02 -5.70 -0.18
N ILE A 63 8.52 -5.50 1.03
CA ILE A 63 8.12 -4.36 1.89
C ILE A 63 8.59 -3.03 1.28
N MET A 64 9.82 -2.99 0.73
CA MET A 64 10.32 -1.78 0.06
C MET A 64 9.47 -1.40 -1.15
N SER A 65 9.12 -2.35 -2.00
CA SER A 65 8.26 -2.11 -3.17
C SER A 65 6.84 -1.70 -2.76
N LEU A 66 6.31 -2.28 -1.69
CA LEU A 66 5.02 -1.88 -1.12
C LEU A 66 5.02 -0.40 -0.75
N PHE A 67 6.03 0.10 -0.03
CA PHE A 67 6.12 1.51 0.35
C PHE A 67 6.10 2.46 -0.85
N LEU A 68 6.74 2.09 -1.95
CA LEU A 68 6.71 2.87 -3.19
C LEU A 68 5.31 2.86 -3.85
N ILE A 69 4.67 1.70 -3.91
CA ILE A 69 3.34 1.55 -4.51
C ILE A 69 2.28 2.33 -3.72
N LEU A 70 2.45 2.48 -2.40
CA LEU A 70 1.53 3.25 -1.57
C LEU A 70 1.46 4.73 -1.94
N ILE A 71 2.56 5.36 -2.38
CA ILE A 71 2.65 6.81 -2.63
C ILE A 71 1.56 7.32 -3.58
N PRO A 72 1.45 6.82 -4.83
CA PRO A 72 0.47 7.33 -5.78
C PRO A 72 -0.97 7.08 -5.35
N LEU A 73 -1.22 5.97 -4.66
CA LEU A 73 -2.55 5.62 -4.16
C LEU A 73 -2.98 6.54 -3.02
N ILE A 74 -2.07 6.84 -2.08
CA ILE A 74 -2.31 7.80 -1.00
C ILE A 74 -2.53 9.19 -1.58
N SER A 75 -1.67 9.66 -2.50
CA SER A 75 -1.81 10.96 -3.15
C SER A 75 -3.18 11.12 -3.82
N LEU A 76 -3.70 10.06 -4.46
CA LEU A 76 -5.04 10.07 -5.04
C LEU A 76 -6.12 10.31 -3.98
N VAL A 77 -6.11 9.55 -2.89
CA VAL A 77 -7.12 9.67 -1.82
C VAL A 77 -7.04 11.02 -1.13
N VAL A 78 -5.84 11.51 -0.83
CA VAL A 78 -5.61 12.81 -0.19
C VAL A 78 -6.15 13.95 -1.07
N GLN A 79 -5.85 13.93 -2.38
CA GLN A 79 -6.39 14.92 -3.32
C GLN A 79 -7.91 14.88 -3.38
N GLU A 80 -8.50 13.69 -3.49
CA GLU A 80 -9.96 13.56 -3.55
C GLU A 80 -10.63 14.04 -2.26
N THR A 81 -10.05 13.72 -1.10
CA THR A 81 -10.61 14.14 0.19
C THR A 81 -10.50 15.65 0.38
N ARG A 82 -9.35 16.26 0.07
CA ARG A 82 -9.13 17.71 0.28
C ARG A 82 -9.81 18.60 -0.75
N THR A 83 -9.81 18.19 -2.01
CA THR A 83 -10.23 19.11 -3.12
C THR A 83 -11.38 18.61 -3.95
N GLN A 84 -11.86 17.38 -3.71
CA GLN A 84 -12.84 16.67 -4.52
C GLN A 84 -12.45 16.58 -6.03
N LYS A 85 -11.23 17.00 -6.37
CA LYS A 85 -10.68 16.96 -7.74
C LYS A 85 -9.33 16.26 -7.69
N VAL A 86 -9.15 15.23 -8.52
CA VAL A 86 -7.91 14.48 -8.64
C VAL A 86 -7.15 14.93 -9.88
N ASN A 87 -5.93 15.42 -9.67
CA ASN A 87 -4.99 15.74 -10.74
C ASN A 87 -3.96 14.60 -10.88
N THR A 88 -4.07 13.87 -11.97
CA THR A 88 -3.19 12.74 -12.26
C THR A 88 -1.72 13.17 -12.37
N GLY A 89 -1.44 14.32 -12.97
CA GLY A 89 -0.06 14.85 -13.06
C GLY A 89 0.57 15.06 -11.68
N LYS A 90 -0.19 15.57 -10.70
CA LYS A 90 0.28 15.74 -9.33
C LYS A 90 0.61 14.40 -8.68
N ILE A 91 -0.13 13.32 -8.96
CA ILE A 91 0.16 11.99 -8.44
C ILE A 91 1.56 11.51 -8.87
N TYR A 92 1.93 11.72 -10.14
CA TYR A 92 3.28 11.37 -10.63
C TYR A 92 4.37 12.25 -10.01
N VAL A 93 4.09 13.55 -9.83
CA VAL A 93 5.02 14.47 -9.15
C VAL A 93 5.22 14.04 -7.69
N ASP A 94 4.15 13.72 -6.97
CA ASP A 94 4.22 13.23 -5.59
C ASP A 94 4.99 11.90 -5.51
N MET A 95 4.78 11.00 -6.49
CA MET A 95 5.55 9.76 -6.60
C MET A 95 7.05 10.04 -6.70
N LEU A 96 7.48 10.93 -7.59
CA LEU A 96 8.91 11.28 -7.74
C LEU A 96 9.46 12.00 -6.51
N ARG A 97 8.67 12.90 -5.92
CA ARG A 97 9.06 13.69 -4.75
C ARG A 97 9.32 12.84 -3.51
N TYR A 98 8.41 11.90 -3.22
CA TYR A 98 8.45 11.13 -1.97
C TYR A 98 9.13 9.77 -2.10
N SER A 99 9.33 9.27 -3.32
CA SER A 99 9.88 7.93 -3.55
C SER A 99 11.26 7.75 -2.95
N PHE A 100 12.18 8.70 -3.15
CA PHE A 100 13.54 8.59 -2.63
C PHE A 100 13.58 8.53 -1.10
N PHE A 101 12.81 9.40 -0.43
CA PHE A 101 12.71 9.42 1.01
C PHE A 101 12.13 8.11 1.56
N LEU A 102 11.00 7.68 1.00
CA LEU A 102 10.31 6.45 1.45
C LEU A 102 11.11 5.20 1.11
N TYR A 103 11.84 5.19 0.00
CA TYR A 103 12.75 4.11 -0.33
C TYR A 103 13.87 3.98 0.73
N LEU A 104 14.53 5.08 1.09
CA LEU A 104 15.59 5.05 2.11
C LEU A 104 15.09 4.61 3.48
N ILE A 105 13.95 5.12 3.95
CA ILE A 105 13.41 4.73 5.25
C ILE A 105 12.84 3.31 5.25
N SER A 106 12.41 2.81 4.10
CA SER A 106 11.92 1.43 3.97
C SER A 106 13.00 0.38 4.14
N ILE A 107 14.28 0.70 3.88
CA ILE A 107 15.38 -0.25 4.03
C ILE A 107 15.49 -0.79 5.46
N PRO A 108 15.75 0.04 6.49
CA PRO A 108 15.84 -0.46 7.86
C PRO A 108 14.52 -1.07 8.35
N VAL A 109 13.39 -0.50 7.95
CA VAL A 109 12.06 -1.02 8.32
C VAL A 109 11.83 -2.40 7.75
N SER A 110 12.11 -2.62 6.46
CA SER A 110 11.93 -3.91 5.81
C SER A 110 12.84 -4.98 6.39
N ILE A 111 14.09 -4.64 6.71
CA ILE A 111 15.02 -5.56 7.37
C ILE A 111 14.49 -5.99 8.73
N LEU A 112 14.12 -5.02 9.59
CA LEU A 112 13.60 -5.31 10.92
C LEU A 112 12.30 -6.11 10.88
N THR A 113 11.38 -5.74 9.99
CA THR A 113 10.10 -6.42 9.84
C THR A 113 10.29 -7.84 9.33
N THR A 114 11.13 -8.03 8.32
CA THR A 114 11.41 -9.36 7.76
C THR A 114 12.09 -10.26 8.79
N ILE A 115 13.09 -9.77 9.52
CA ILE A 115 13.69 -10.51 10.62
C ILE A 115 12.64 -10.82 11.69
N GLY A 116 11.78 -9.87 12.03
CA GLY A 116 10.67 -10.08 12.95
C GLY A 116 9.76 -11.24 12.53
N PHE A 117 9.41 -11.34 11.24
CA PHE A 117 8.61 -12.45 10.71
C PHE A 117 9.36 -13.79 10.76
N PHE A 118 10.67 -13.78 10.54
CA PHE A 118 11.49 -15.00 10.62
C PHE A 118 11.68 -15.51 12.05
N LEU A 119 11.78 -14.60 13.01
CA LEU A 119 11.90 -14.99 14.42
C LEU A 119 10.55 -15.48 14.96
N LEU A 120 9.52 -14.70 14.80
CA LEU A 120 8.15 -15.01 15.21
C LEU A 120 7.18 -14.14 14.35
N ILE A 121 6.07 -14.71 13.91
CA ILE A 121 5.09 -14.02 13.09
C ILE A 121 4.57 -12.73 13.77
N ILE A 122 4.33 -12.76 15.09
CA ILE A 122 3.77 -11.65 15.85
C ILE A 122 4.67 -10.41 15.86
N PRO A 123 5.98 -10.46 16.20
CA PRO A 123 6.84 -9.28 16.10
C PRO A 123 6.93 -8.67 14.71
N GLY A 124 7.00 -9.51 13.67
CA GLY A 124 6.98 -9.03 12.28
C GLY A 124 5.70 -8.28 11.94
N LEU A 125 4.54 -8.82 12.34
CA LEU A 125 3.25 -8.20 12.14
C LEU A 125 3.13 -6.86 12.91
N VAL A 126 3.59 -6.81 14.15
CA VAL A 126 3.61 -5.57 14.95
C VAL A 126 4.46 -4.49 14.26
N LEU A 127 5.68 -4.84 13.84
CA LEU A 127 6.56 -3.90 13.14
C LEU A 127 5.96 -3.42 11.82
N LEU A 128 5.34 -4.31 11.05
CA LEU A 128 4.65 -3.96 9.81
C LEU A 128 3.52 -2.96 10.07
N ILE A 129 2.65 -3.22 11.04
CA ILE A 129 1.52 -2.33 11.38
C ILE A 129 2.01 -0.96 11.85
N LEU A 130 3.01 -0.92 12.73
CA LEU A 130 3.56 0.33 13.25
C LEU A 130 4.26 1.18 12.17
N SER A 131 4.87 0.52 11.18
CA SER A 131 5.57 1.20 10.08
C SER A 131 4.67 1.56 8.91
N MET A 132 3.51 0.92 8.79
CA MET A 132 2.59 1.11 7.67
C MET A 132 2.07 2.54 7.56
N GLY A 133 2.01 3.29 8.67
CA GLY A 133 1.65 4.71 8.70
C GLY A 133 2.66 5.63 8.02
N MET A 134 3.93 5.23 7.85
CA MET A 134 4.99 6.12 7.35
C MET A 134 4.71 6.73 5.97
N PRO A 135 4.30 5.97 4.94
CA PRO A 135 3.92 6.55 3.65
C PRO A 135 2.76 7.53 3.76
N PHE A 136 1.76 7.23 4.63
CA PHE A 136 0.61 8.11 4.84
C PHE A 136 1.03 9.45 5.46
N VAL A 137 1.80 9.41 6.56
CA VAL A 137 2.33 10.63 7.19
C VAL A 137 3.14 11.46 6.19
N LYS A 138 4.05 10.81 5.43
CA LYS A 138 4.95 11.53 4.52
C LYS A 138 4.21 12.18 3.36
N VAL A 139 3.27 11.48 2.74
CA VAL A 139 2.53 12.00 1.58
C VAL A 139 1.50 13.06 2.00
N THR A 140 0.91 12.93 3.20
CA THR A 140 -0.15 13.82 3.68
C THR A 140 0.40 15.10 4.30
N GLU A 141 1.47 15.00 5.10
CA GLU A 141 1.96 16.09 5.94
C GLU A 141 3.37 16.58 5.57
N ASP A 142 4.09 15.85 4.72
CA ASP A 142 5.50 16.13 4.32
C ASP A 142 6.45 16.34 5.51
N ASP A 143 6.26 15.60 6.60
CA ASP A 143 6.98 15.76 7.85
C ASP A 143 8.44 15.25 7.75
N SER A 144 9.24 15.62 8.75
CA SER A 144 10.63 15.16 8.93
C SER A 144 10.70 13.66 9.25
N VAL A 145 11.89 13.04 9.13
CA VAL A 145 12.09 11.61 9.46
C VAL A 145 11.57 11.27 10.85
N LYS A 146 11.90 12.10 11.86
CA LYS A 146 11.46 11.90 13.25
C LYS A 146 9.93 12.02 13.40
N GLY A 147 9.33 13.01 12.71
CA GLY A 147 7.88 13.21 12.69
C GLY A 147 7.17 12.02 12.05
N VAL A 148 7.63 11.57 10.88
CA VAL A 148 7.08 10.40 10.17
C VAL A 148 7.11 9.17 11.05
N LEU A 149 8.23 8.87 11.69
CA LEU A 149 8.35 7.71 12.59
C LEU A 149 7.41 7.83 13.80
N LYS A 150 7.42 8.99 14.48
CA LYS A 150 6.60 9.21 15.68
C LYS A 150 5.10 9.08 15.38
N LYS A 151 4.62 9.76 14.34
CA LYS A 151 3.20 9.73 13.94
C LYS A 151 2.76 8.37 13.41
N SER A 152 3.62 7.70 12.61
CA SER A 152 3.34 6.34 12.15
C SER A 152 3.15 5.36 13.30
N ILE A 153 4.04 5.41 14.30
CA ILE A 153 3.93 4.56 15.50
C ILE A 153 2.68 4.90 16.31
N ALA A 154 2.35 6.19 16.46
CA ALA A 154 1.14 6.63 17.17
C ALA A 154 -0.12 6.10 16.47
N PHE A 155 -0.25 6.34 15.17
CA PHE A 155 -1.36 5.83 14.35
C PHE A 155 -1.46 4.30 14.40
N GLY A 156 -0.33 3.60 14.21
CA GLY A 156 -0.29 2.15 14.25
C GLY A 156 -0.68 1.55 15.59
N LYS A 157 -0.30 2.20 16.71
CA LYS A 157 -0.72 1.78 18.06
C LYS A 157 -2.21 1.96 18.30
N GLU A 158 -2.74 3.14 17.97
CA GLU A 158 -4.14 3.49 18.20
C GLU A 158 -5.09 2.66 17.37
N HIS A 159 -4.71 2.40 16.10
CA HIS A 159 -5.52 1.63 15.15
C HIS A 159 -5.03 0.20 14.93
N PHE A 160 -4.23 -0.35 15.86
CA PHE A 160 -3.59 -1.65 15.72
C PHE A 160 -4.58 -2.75 15.31
N MET A 161 -5.67 -2.90 16.06
CA MET A 161 -6.68 -3.94 15.80
C MET A 161 -7.42 -3.72 14.48
N ASN A 162 -7.68 -2.47 14.11
CA ASN A 162 -8.32 -2.15 12.84
C ASN A 162 -7.41 -2.50 11.65
N ILE A 163 -6.13 -2.11 11.70
CA ILE A 163 -5.16 -2.39 10.64
C ILE A 163 -4.87 -3.90 10.58
N CYS A 164 -4.71 -4.56 11.72
CA CYS A 164 -4.53 -6.00 11.79
C CYS A 164 -5.72 -6.76 11.18
N GLY A 165 -6.94 -6.36 11.53
CA GLY A 165 -8.15 -6.93 10.96
C GLY A 165 -8.27 -6.70 9.46
N LEU A 166 -7.88 -5.51 8.96
CA LEU A 166 -7.83 -5.22 7.52
C LEU A 166 -6.79 -6.08 6.81
N LEU A 167 -5.58 -6.19 7.37
CA LEU A 167 -4.52 -7.05 6.80
C LEU A 167 -4.99 -8.50 6.70
N LEU A 168 -5.59 -9.05 7.76
CA LEU A 168 -6.11 -10.42 7.75
C LEU A 168 -7.25 -10.60 6.74
N LEU A 169 -8.16 -9.64 6.66
CA LEU A 169 -9.27 -9.67 5.70
C LEU A 169 -8.75 -9.67 4.27
N PHE A 170 -7.86 -8.71 3.93
CA PHE A 170 -7.32 -8.62 2.57
C PHE A 170 -6.38 -9.78 2.24
N ALA A 171 -5.60 -10.28 3.21
CA ALA A 171 -4.79 -11.48 3.02
C ALA A 171 -5.67 -12.72 2.74
N ALA A 172 -6.81 -12.87 3.41
CA ALA A 172 -7.75 -13.96 3.14
C ALA A 172 -8.40 -13.83 1.76
N VAL A 173 -8.81 -12.61 1.37
CA VAL A 173 -9.37 -12.36 0.03
C VAL A 173 -8.32 -12.60 -1.05
N ASP A 174 -7.10 -12.09 -0.88
CA ASP A 174 -5.99 -12.31 -1.81
C ASP A 174 -5.63 -13.79 -1.94
N PHE A 175 -5.53 -14.50 -0.81
CA PHE A 175 -5.26 -15.93 -0.80
C PHE A 175 -6.31 -16.73 -1.59
N LEU A 176 -7.60 -16.50 -1.35
CA LEU A 176 -8.69 -17.19 -2.04
C LEU A 176 -8.70 -16.86 -3.54
N ALA A 177 -8.56 -15.58 -3.88
CA ALA A 177 -8.54 -15.14 -5.28
C ALA A 177 -7.29 -15.66 -6.01
N SER A 178 -6.13 -15.62 -5.39
CA SER A 178 -4.87 -16.14 -5.93
C SER A 178 -4.92 -17.65 -6.11
N PHE A 179 -5.50 -18.37 -5.15
CA PHE A 179 -5.70 -19.82 -5.26
C PHE A 179 -6.58 -20.17 -6.47
N LEU A 180 -7.73 -19.50 -6.60
CA LEU A 180 -8.66 -19.72 -7.71
C LEU A 180 -8.02 -19.38 -9.07
N LEU A 181 -7.35 -18.22 -9.16
CA LEU A 181 -6.68 -17.81 -10.40
C LEU A 181 -5.54 -18.74 -10.79
N THR A 182 -4.76 -19.19 -9.82
CA THR A 182 -3.68 -20.15 -10.06
C THR A 182 -4.23 -21.46 -10.61
N TYR A 183 -5.29 -22.00 -9.99
CA TYR A 183 -5.94 -23.22 -10.44
C TYR A 183 -6.50 -23.07 -11.86
N LEU A 184 -7.18 -21.95 -12.15
CA LEU A 184 -7.73 -21.68 -13.48
C LEU A 184 -6.62 -21.49 -14.53
N ALA A 185 -5.60 -20.68 -14.21
CA ALA A 185 -4.52 -20.39 -15.17
C ALA A 185 -3.72 -21.64 -15.52
N ILE A 186 -3.36 -22.46 -14.54
CA ILE A 186 -2.64 -23.72 -14.77
C ILE A 186 -3.55 -24.72 -15.50
N GLY A 187 -4.81 -24.86 -15.09
CA GLY A 187 -5.75 -25.77 -15.70
C GLY A 187 -6.08 -25.46 -17.17
N LEU A 188 -6.12 -24.16 -17.53
CA LEU A 188 -6.42 -23.73 -18.89
C LEU A 188 -5.19 -23.66 -19.81
N THR A 189 -4.03 -23.33 -19.29
CA THR A 189 -2.86 -23.00 -20.11
C THR A 189 -1.65 -23.90 -19.87
N GLY A 190 -1.55 -24.52 -18.70
CA GLY A 190 -0.37 -25.29 -18.26
C GLY A 190 0.88 -24.42 -18.02
N LEU A 191 0.79 -23.08 -18.12
CA LEU A 191 1.94 -22.17 -18.09
C LEU A 191 2.00 -21.35 -16.81
N MET A 192 3.02 -21.57 -15.99
CA MET A 192 3.29 -20.79 -14.77
C MET A 192 3.48 -19.29 -15.04
N ALA A 193 4.02 -18.92 -16.21
CA ALA A 193 4.20 -17.52 -16.57
C ALA A 193 2.86 -16.76 -16.62
N ILE A 194 1.81 -17.37 -17.16
CA ILE A 194 0.46 -16.78 -17.25
C ILE A 194 -0.12 -16.60 -15.83
N THR A 195 0.11 -17.57 -14.95
CA THR A 195 -0.29 -17.45 -13.54
C THR A 195 0.33 -16.24 -12.87
N ASN A 196 1.64 -16.01 -13.02
CA ASN A 196 2.32 -14.86 -12.43
C ASN A 196 1.76 -13.52 -12.94
N TRP A 197 1.49 -13.42 -14.24
CA TRP A 197 0.84 -12.23 -14.81
C TRP A 197 -0.58 -12.01 -14.24
N ALA A 198 -1.36 -13.06 -14.15
CA ALA A 198 -2.71 -13.00 -13.60
C ALA A 198 -2.70 -12.53 -12.14
N LEU A 199 -1.75 -13.01 -11.33
CA LEU A 199 -1.59 -12.58 -9.94
C LEU A 199 -1.14 -11.11 -9.82
N MET A 200 -0.24 -10.64 -10.68
CA MET A 200 0.15 -9.23 -10.73
C MET A 200 -1.04 -8.32 -11.06
N ILE A 201 -1.87 -8.74 -12.02
CA ILE A 201 -3.09 -8.01 -12.39
C ILE A 201 -4.10 -8.04 -11.24
N LEU A 202 -4.29 -9.16 -10.56
CA LEU A 202 -5.14 -9.24 -9.37
C LEU A 202 -4.71 -8.24 -8.31
N ASN A 203 -3.43 -8.22 -7.96
CA ASN A 203 -2.87 -7.30 -6.98
C ASN A 203 -3.04 -5.82 -7.38
N MET A 204 -2.96 -5.51 -8.67
CA MET A 204 -3.22 -4.16 -9.19
C MET A 204 -4.64 -3.68 -8.86
N PHE A 205 -5.62 -4.59 -8.76
CA PHE A 205 -7.02 -4.25 -8.42
C PHE A 205 -7.31 -4.33 -6.91
N LEU A 206 -6.74 -5.28 -6.19
CA LEU A 206 -7.01 -5.47 -4.76
C LEU A 206 -6.28 -4.45 -3.88
N LEU A 207 -5.00 -4.21 -4.17
CA LEU A 207 -4.16 -3.33 -3.36
C LEU A 207 -4.70 -1.90 -3.20
N PRO A 208 -5.24 -1.23 -4.26
CA PRO A 208 -5.82 0.10 -4.08
C PRO A 208 -6.97 0.15 -3.08
N VAL A 209 -7.83 -0.87 -3.02
CA VAL A 209 -8.95 -0.90 -2.07
C VAL A 209 -8.44 -0.94 -0.64
N PHE A 210 -7.43 -1.78 -0.37
CA PHE A 210 -6.76 -1.83 0.92
C PHE A 210 -6.15 -0.48 1.30
N VAL A 211 -5.35 0.10 0.39
CA VAL A 211 -4.65 1.37 0.63
C VAL A 211 -5.64 2.51 0.88
N PHE A 212 -6.71 2.58 0.10
CA PHE A 212 -7.75 3.61 0.28
C PHE A 212 -8.45 3.48 1.62
N THR A 213 -8.67 2.24 2.09
CA THR A 213 -9.27 2.01 3.41
C THR A 213 -8.35 2.50 4.53
N VAL A 214 -7.07 2.19 4.47
CA VAL A 214 -6.08 2.66 5.47
C VAL A 214 -5.88 4.18 5.35
N ALA A 215 -5.88 4.74 4.12
CA ALA A 215 -5.77 6.18 3.91
C ALA A 215 -6.93 6.94 4.54
N LYS A 216 -8.16 6.46 4.38
CA LYS A 216 -9.34 7.04 5.04
C LYS A 216 -9.21 6.98 6.55
N LEU A 217 -8.84 5.83 7.09
CA LEU A 217 -8.60 5.67 8.53
C LEU A 217 -7.54 6.65 9.06
N TYR A 218 -6.49 6.89 8.27
CA TYR A 218 -5.43 7.85 8.62
C TYR A 218 -5.93 9.30 8.59
N LEU A 219 -6.66 9.69 7.54
CA LEU A 219 -7.20 11.04 7.40
C LEU A 219 -8.23 11.37 8.49
N ASP A 220 -9.06 10.39 8.87
CA ASP A 220 -9.99 10.52 10.00
C ASP A 220 -9.22 10.72 11.31
N TRP A 221 -8.18 9.93 11.55
CA TRP A 221 -7.32 10.03 12.73
C TRP A 221 -6.58 11.39 12.82
N ASN A 222 -6.14 11.91 11.68
CA ASN A 222 -5.43 13.19 11.60
C ASN A 222 -6.36 14.41 11.64
N GLY A 223 -7.67 14.21 11.74
CA GLY A 223 -8.69 15.27 11.79
C GLY A 223 -8.98 15.96 10.45
N GLU A 224 -8.43 15.48 9.34
CA GLU A 224 -8.67 16.09 8.03
C GLU A 224 -10.08 15.85 7.48
N ALA A 225 -10.75 14.81 7.92
CA ALA A 225 -12.14 14.55 7.56
C ALA A 225 -13.09 15.61 8.14
N ASP A 226 -12.85 16.04 9.38
CA ASP A 226 -13.65 17.06 10.07
C ASP A 226 -13.49 18.43 9.42
N LEU A 227 -12.26 18.81 9.04
CA LEU A 227 -11.98 20.10 8.37
C LEU A 227 -12.71 20.23 7.03
N VAL A 228 -12.79 19.15 6.25
CA VAL A 228 -13.51 19.15 4.96
C VAL A 228 -15.03 19.31 5.18
N HIS A 229 -15.57 18.70 6.22
CA HIS A 229 -16.98 18.85 6.57
C HIS A 229 -17.29 20.27 7.04
N GLU A 230 -16.44 20.90 7.86
CA GLU A 230 -16.59 22.30 8.27
C GLU A 230 -16.51 23.26 7.08
N GLU A 231 -15.52 23.12 6.20
CA GLU A 231 -15.41 23.96 5.01
C GLU A 231 -16.63 23.83 4.08
N ALA A 232 -17.13 22.62 3.86
CA ALA A 232 -18.33 22.38 3.07
C ALA A 232 -19.56 23.03 3.71
N TYR A 233 -19.68 22.98 5.02
CA TYR A 233 -20.76 23.64 5.76
C TYR A 233 -20.69 25.17 5.66
N PHE A 234 -19.51 25.76 5.82
CA PHE A 234 -19.30 27.20 5.63
C PHE A 234 -19.54 27.66 4.19
N GLN A 235 -19.21 26.85 3.19
CA GLN A 235 -19.52 27.17 1.79
C GLN A 235 -21.03 27.13 1.51
N GLN A 236 -21.77 26.20 2.10
CA GLN A 236 -23.23 26.17 2.01
C GLN A 236 -23.87 27.39 2.66
N LEU A 237 -23.40 27.80 3.86
CA LEU A 237 -23.90 29.01 4.53
C LEU A 237 -23.67 30.29 3.70
N LYS A 238 -22.53 30.39 2.97
CA LYS A 238 -22.25 31.54 2.08
C LYS A 238 -23.13 31.59 0.84
N GLN A 239 -23.73 30.46 0.42
CA GLN A 239 -24.68 30.45 -0.69
C GLN A 239 -26.09 30.93 -0.31
N TYR A 240 -26.39 30.97 0.99
CA TYR A 240 -27.68 31.43 1.51
C TYR A 240 -27.66 32.89 2.02
N GLN A 241 -26.51 33.57 1.94
CA GLN A 241 -26.34 35.00 2.18
C GLN A 241 -26.22 35.78 0.86
#